data_422ac1e2431336dbec3019b5eab27054
#
_entry.id   422ac1e2431336dbec3019b5eab27054
#
_cell.length_a   1.000
_cell.length_b   1.000
_cell.length_c   1.000
_cell.angle_alpha   90.00
_cell.angle_beta   90.00
_cell.angle_gamma   90.00
#
_symmetry.space_group_name_H-M   'P 1'
#
loop_
_entity.id
_entity.type
_entity.pdbx_description
1 polymer ?
#
loop_
_entity_poly.entity_id
_entity_poly.type
_entity_poly.pdbx_seq_one_letter_code
_entity_poly.pdbx_strand_id
1 'polypeptide(L)'
;MMFRWCHNVLPRGARIAAIAAILLCLGAPARALEPVAPFQADLERLSEILGALHYLRAICGSNEGQKWRNEMQALVDTEAPNGDRRSRMIANFNRGYRGFQQAYRTCTPAADLAIRRYLDEGAKISREVTARYAN
;
A
#
# COMPACT_ATOMS: atom_id res chain seq x y z
N MET A 1 57.48 19.91 -39.36
CA MET A 1 56.60 18.96 -38.67
C MET A 1 55.17 19.31 -39.03
N MET A 2 54.57 18.48 -39.93
CA MET A 2 53.22 18.69 -40.51
C MET A 2 52.17 18.01 -39.67
N PHE A 3 51.29 18.76 -38.98
CA PHE A 3 50.09 18.23 -38.36
C PHE A 3 48.98 18.14 -39.42
N ARG A 4 48.67 16.91 -39.85
CA ARG A 4 47.53 16.63 -40.73
C ARG A 4 46.24 16.57 -39.86
N TRP A 5 45.35 17.52 -40.05
CA TRP A 5 43.97 17.51 -39.53
C TRP A 5 43.12 16.50 -40.32
N CYS A 6 42.78 15.38 -39.73
CA CYS A 6 41.79 14.47 -40.27
C CYS A 6 40.38 15.00 -39.89
N HIS A 7 39.72 15.64 -40.86
CA HIS A 7 38.30 15.90 -40.81
C HIS A 7 37.53 14.58 -41.00
N ASN A 8 37.05 13.98 -39.87
CA ASN A 8 36.11 12.88 -39.93
C ASN A 8 34.74 13.42 -40.36
N VAL A 9 34.43 13.31 -41.64
CA VAL A 9 33.10 13.58 -42.18
C VAL A 9 32.25 12.35 -41.84
N LEU A 10 31.42 12.42 -40.79
CA LEU A 10 30.42 11.39 -40.48
C LEU A 10 29.42 11.29 -41.65
N PRO A 11 29.11 10.09 -42.14
CA PRO A 11 28.14 9.90 -43.19
C PRO A 11 26.75 10.39 -42.77
N ARG A 12 26.03 11.05 -43.69
CA ARG A 12 24.70 11.64 -43.47
C ARG A 12 23.68 10.68 -42.84
N GLY A 13 23.83 9.38 -43.03
CA GLY A 13 22.98 8.33 -42.41
C GLY A 13 23.11 8.22 -40.88
N ALA A 14 24.29 8.49 -40.30
CA ALA A 14 24.51 8.42 -38.86
C ALA A 14 23.81 9.54 -38.08
N ARG A 15 23.58 10.69 -38.70
CA ARG A 15 22.88 11.83 -38.08
C ARG A 15 21.36 11.60 -37.96
N ILE A 16 20.79 10.92 -38.95
CA ILE A 16 19.34 10.59 -38.96
C ILE A 16 19.04 9.51 -37.90
N ALA A 17 19.93 8.50 -37.74
CA ALA A 17 19.77 7.46 -36.72
C ALA A 17 19.89 8.01 -35.29
N ALA A 18 20.76 9.01 -35.05
CA ALA A 18 20.93 9.65 -33.74
C ALA A 18 19.68 10.48 -33.33
N ILE A 19 19.05 11.16 -34.29
CA ILE A 19 17.83 11.95 -34.03
C ILE A 19 16.62 11.03 -33.75
N ALA A 20 16.50 9.89 -34.45
CA ALA A 20 15.45 8.92 -34.23
C ALA A 20 15.56 8.25 -32.85
N ALA A 21 16.78 7.98 -32.37
CA ALA A 21 17.01 7.41 -31.03
C ALA A 21 16.64 8.37 -29.88
N ILE A 22 16.82 9.68 -30.05
CA ILE A 22 16.45 10.69 -29.05
C ILE A 22 14.92 10.85 -28.96
N LEU A 23 14.21 10.74 -30.06
CA LEU A 23 12.73 10.84 -30.07
C LEU A 23 12.04 9.63 -29.43
N LEU A 24 12.65 8.43 -29.42
CA LEU A 24 12.11 7.25 -28.72
C LEU A 24 12.22 7.32 -27.18
N CYS A 25 13.12 8.13 -26.63
CA CYS A 25 13.30 8.26 -25.17
C CYS A 25 12.28 9.18 -24.49
N LEU A 26 11.50 9.96 -25.25
CA LEU A 26 10.53 10.92 -24.71
C LEU A 26 9.14 10.32 -24.42
N GLY A 27 8.94 9.04 -24.69
CA GLY A 27 7.65 8.35 -24.54
C GLY A 27 7.50 7.56 -23.24
N ALA A 28 8.28 7.78 -22.18
CA ALA A 28 8.01 7.16 -20.89
C ALA A 28 6.68 7.70 -20.33
N PRO A 29 5.66 6.83 -20.08
CA PRO A 29 4.43 7.29 -19.49
C PRO A 29 4.77 7.88 -18.10
N ALA A 30 4.56 9.16 -17.93
CA ALA A 30 4.57 9.80 -16.62
C ALA A 30 3.47 9.12 -15.80
N ARG A 31 3.85 8.22 -14.89
CA ARG A 31 2.91 7.73 -13.87
C ARG A 31 2.54 8.93 -13.03
N ALA A 32 1.32 9.42 -13.21
CA ALA A 32 0.75 10.41 -12.33
C ALA A 32 0.76 9.80 -10.92
N LEU A 33 1.48 10.42 -9.98
CA LEU A 33 1.39 10.09 -8.56
C LEU A 33 -0.05 10.36 -8.13
N GLU A 34 -0.77 9.31 -7.76
CA GLU A 34 -2.12 9.45 -7.21
C GLU A 34 -2.04 10.36 -5.97
N PRO A 35 -2.87 11.42 -5.86
CA PRO A 35 -2.84 12.28 -4.68
C PRO A 35 -3.08 11.44 -3.42
N VAL A 36 -2.16 11.51 -2.46
CA VAL A 36 -2.32 10.82 -1.18
C VAL A 36 -3.46 11.48 -0.43
N ALA A 37 -4.54 10.73 -0.19
CA ALA A 37 -5.67 11.24 0.59
C ALA A 37 -5.22 11.58 2.02
N PRO A 38 -5.75 12.67 2.64
CA PRO A 38 -5.35 13.11 3.97
C PRO A 38 -5.51 12.04 5.07
N PHE A 39 -6.43 11.09 4.86
CA PHE A 39 -6.72 9.97 5.77
C PHE A 39 -6.05 8.65 5.36
N GLN A 40 -5.11 8.67 4.42
CA GLN A 40 -4.46 7.46 3.92
C GLN A 40 -3.76 6.66 5.04
N ALA A 41 -3.04 7.35 5.93
CA ALA A 41 -2.37 6.72 7.05
C ALA A 41 -3.36 6.06 8.04
N ASP A 42 -4.51 6.67 8.25
CA ASP A 42 -5.58 6.15 9.10
C ASP A 42 -6.20 4.88 8.50
N LEU A 43 -6.44 4.85 7.17
CA LEU A 43 -6.94 3.66 6.49
C LEU A 43 -5.92 2.51 6.52
N GLU A 44 -4.64 2.80 6.32
CA GLU A 44 -3.58 1.80 6.40
C GLU A 44 -3.46 1.24 7.82
N ARG A 45 -3.55 2.09 8.84
CA ARG A 45 -3.54 1.65 10.25
C ARG A 45 -4.78 0.84 10.60
N LEU A 46 -5.97 1.26 10.18
CA LEU A 46 -7.20 0.50 10.36
C LEU A 46 -7.11 -0.88 9.69
N SER A 47 -6.55 -0.95 8.50
CA SER A 47 -6.31 -2.22 7.80
C SER A 47 -5.41 -3.17 8.60
N GLU A 48 -4.33 -2.65 9.20
CA GLU A 48 -3.43 -3.43 10.08
C GLU A 48 -4.15 -3.95 11.32
N ILE A 49 -4.97 -3.11 11.96
CA ILE A 49 -5.80 -3.48 13.11
C ILE A 49 -6.75 -4.61 12.75
N LEU A 50 -7.46 -4.51 11.62
CA LEU A 50 -8.36 -5.57 11.15
C LEU A 50 -7.64 -6.90 10.93
N GLY A 51 -6.42 -6.87 10.40
CA GLY A 51 -5.58 -8.07 10.24
C GLY A 51 -5.16 -8.67 11.57
N ALA A 52 -4.76 -7.84 12.53
CA ALA A 52 -4.41 -8.28 13.88
C ALA A 52 -5.61 -8.91 14.61
N LEU A 53 -6.77 -8.26 14.54
CA LEU A 53 -8.01 -8.77 15.14
C LEU A 53 -8.47 -10.06 14.49
N HIS A 54 -8.33 -10.20 13.16
CA HIS A 54 -8.66 -11.45 12.46
C HIS A 54 -7.90 -12.64 13.02
N TYR A 55 -6.61 -12.49 13.31
CA TYR A 55 -5.81 -13.54 13.91
C TYR A 55 -6.09 -13.75 15.40
N LEU A 56 -5.99 -12.67 16.19
CA LEU A 56 -6.09 -12.73 17.65
C LEU A 56 -7.44 -13.26 18.14
N ARG A 57 -8.53 -12.80 17.51
CA ARG A 57 -9.87 -13.24 17.87
C ARG A 57 -10.10 -14.71 17.56
N ALA A 58 -9.49 -15.21 16.47
CA ALA A 58 -9.56 -16.63 16.13
C ALA A 58 -8.85 -17.50 17.17
N ILE A 59 -7.64 -17.14 17.60
CA ILE A 59 -6.91 -17.93 18.61
C ILE A 59 -7.48 -17.81 20.01
N CYS A 60 -8.21 -16.73 20.32
CA CYS A 60 -8.87 -16.50 21.61
C CYS A 60 -10.32 -17.04 21.65
N GLY A 61 -10.70 -17.89 20.70
CA GLY A 61 -11.95 -18.64 20.76
C GLY A 61 -13.19 -17.83 20.46
N SER A 62 -13.06 -16.66 19.80
CA SER A 62 -14.23 -15.91 19.34
C SER A 62 -14.90 -16.64 18.18
N ASN A 63 -16.22 -16.70 18.19
CA ASN A 63 -16.99 -17.35 17.14
C ASN A 63 -17.27 -16.38 15.97
N GLU A 64 -16.33 -15.47 15.67
CA GLU A 64 -16.51 -14.39 14.68
C GLU A 64 -16.11 -14.82 13.24
N GLY A 65 -15.48 -15.98 13.09
CA GLY A 65 -15.14 -16.56 11.79
C GLY A 65 -14.42 -15.57 10.86
N GLN A 66 -15.05 -15.22 9.74
CA GLN A 66 -14.52 -14.33 8.72
C GLN A 66 -14.88 -12.84 8.92
N LYS A 67 -15.50 -12.46 10.04
CA LYS A 67 -15.98 -11.09 10.27
C LYS A 67 -14.92 -10.03 9.92
N TRP A 68 -13.75 -10.10 10.53
CA TRP A 68 -12.71 -9.09 10.36
C TRP A 68 -12.13 -9.03 8.94
N ARG A 69 -12.12 -10.16 8.25
CA ARG A 69 -11.76 -10.21 6.83
C ARG A 69 -12.84 -9.58 5.96
N ASN A 70 -14.11 -9.80 6.26
CA ASN A 70 -15.22 -9.21 5.53
C ASN A 70 -15.28 -7.69 5.74
N GLU A 71 -15.00 -7.20 6.97
CA GLU A 71 -14.86 -5.77 7.25
C GLU A 71 -13.71 -5.14 6.45
N MET A 72 -12.57 -5.83 6.36
CA MET A 72 -11.46 -5.38 5.51
C MET A 72 -11.86 -5.34 4.04
N GLN A 73 -12.57 -6.34 3.55
CA GLN A 73 -13.03 -6.37 2.16
C GLN A 73 -13.97 -5.19 1.88
N ALA A 74 -14.94 -4.94 2.74
CA ALA A 74 -15.86 -3.81 2.61
C ALA A 74 -15.13 -2.47 2.62
N LEU A 75 -14.17 -2.30 3.53
CA LEU A 75 -13.34 -1.09 3.62
C LEU A 75 -12.56 -0.85 2.32
N VAL A 76 -11.92 -1.89 1.79
CA VAL A 76 -11.14 -1.77 0.55
C VAL A 76 -12.02 -1.49 -0.66
N ASP A 77 -13.18 -2.11 -0.75
CA ASP A 77 -14.09 -1.92 -1.89
C ASP A 77 -14.69 -0.51 -1.90
N THR A 78 -14.86 0.10 -0.73
CA THR A 78 -15.38 1.46 -0.59
C THR A 78 -14.29 2.52 -0.80
N GLU A 79 -13.14 2.38 -0.12
CA GLU A 79 -12.12 3.43 -0.03
C GLU A 79 -11.00 3.28 -1.07
N ALA A 80 -10.81 2.09 -1.60
CA ALA A 80 -9.74 1.76 -2.52
C ALA A 80 -10.13 0.64 -3.49
N PRO A 81 -11.08 0.87 -4.40
CA PRO A 81 -11.56 -0.17 -5.31
C PRO A 81 -10.45 -0.73 -6.22
N ASN A 82 -9.39 0.05 -6.47
CA ASN A 82 -8.25 -0.35 -7.29
C ASN A 82 -6.97 0.43 -6.91
N GLY A 83 -5.88 0.20 -7.66
CA GLY A 83 -4.64 0.97 -7.58
C GLY A 83 -3.76 0.69 -6.36
N ASP A 84 -2.78 1.59 -6.16
CA ASP A 84 -1.74 1.44 -5.14
C ASP A 84 -2.29 1.53 -3.71
N ARG A 85 -3.34 2.33 -3.49
CA ARG A 85 -4.01 2.42 -2.19
C ARG A 85 -4.53 1.05 -1.75
N ARG A 86 -5.25 0.34 -2.63
CA ARG A 86 -5.73 -1.02 -2.37
C ARG A 86 -4.59 -1.95 -1.98
N SER A 87 -3.51 -1.93 -2.75
CA SER A 87 -2.34 -2.77 -2.49
C SER A 87 -1.72 -2.48 -1.13
N ARG A 88 -1.57 -1.21 -0.75
CA ARG A 88 -1.06 -0.81 0.57
C ARG A 88 -1.97 -1.25 1.72
N MET A 89 -3.27 -1.07 1.60
CA MET A 89 -4.23 -1.50 2.62
C MET A 89 -4.20 -3.01 2.81
N ILE A 90 -4.17 -3.80 1.74
CA ILE A 90 -4.05 -5.27 1.81
C ILE A 90 -2.71 -5.68 2.44
N ALA A 91 -1.62 -5.02 2.09
CA ALA A 91 -0.31 -5.28 2.69
C ALA A 91 -0.30 -5.01 4.20
N ASN A 92 -0.95 -3.94 4.66
CA ASN A 92 -1.09 -3.60 6.07
C ASN A 92 -1.95 -4.63 6.83
N PHE A 93 -3.07 -5.07 6.26
CA PHE A 93 -3.86 -6.17 6.84
C PHE A 93 -3.01 -7.44 7.03
N ASN A 94 -2.28 -7.84 5.99
CA ASN A 94 -1.42 -9.01 6.06
C ASN A 94 -0.27 -8.84 7.07
N ARG A 95 0.26 -7.61 7.23
CA ARG A 95 1.27 -7.29 8.24
C ARG A 95 0.73 -7.48 9.65
N GLY A 96 -0.45 -6.94 9.95
CA GLY A 96 -1.12 -7.12 11.24
C GLY A 96 -1.38 -8.58 11.56
N TYR A 97 -1.95 -9.33 10.61
CA TYR A 97 -2.20 -10.77 10.76
C TYR A 97 -0.91 -11.56 11.06
N ARG A 98 0.11 -11.41 10.21
CA ARG A 98 1.36 -12.17 10.33
C ARG A 98 2.17 -11.79 11.56
N GLY A 99 2.18 -10.51 11.94
CA GLY A 99 2.88 -10.05 13.13
C GLY A 99 2.39 -10.74 14.40
N PHE A 100 1.08 -10.85 14.56
CA PHE A 100 0.50 -11.55 15.69
C PHE A 100 0.58 -13.07 15.57
N GLN A 101 0.49 -13.63 14.36
CA GLN A 101 0.70 -15.05 14.11
C GLN A 101 2.10 -15.53 14.50
N GLN A 102 3.10 -14.69 14.34
CA GLN A 102 4.47 -14.98 14.75
C GLN A 102 4.67 -14.87 16.26
N ALA A 103 4.01 -13.91 16.89
CA ALA A 103 4.17 -13.61 18.31
C ALA A 103 3.34 -14.52 19.23
N TYR A 104 2.16 -14.95 18.80
CA TYR A 104 1.22 -15.70 19.63
C TYR A 104 0.76 -16.99 18.93
N ARG A 105 0.93 -18.13 19.61
CA ARG A 105 0.45 -19.45 19.12
C ARG A 105 -0.87 -19.85 19.77
N THR A 106 -1.14 -19.30 20.95
CA THR A 106 -2.34 -19.56 21.74
C THR A 106 -2.83 -18.26 22.34
N CYS A 107 -4.08 -18.26 22.81
CA CYS A 107 -4.61 -17.11 23.57
C CYS A 107 -3.88 -16.95 24.89
N THR A 108 -3.42 -15.74 25.17
CA THR A 108 -2.75 -15.37 26.42
C THR A 108 -3.37 -14.08 26.96
N PRO A 109 -3.16 -13.75 28.25
CA PRO A 109 -3.62 -12.44 28.78
C PRO A 109 -3.08 -11.24 27.99
N ALA A 110 -1.87 -11.35 27.43
CA ALA A 110 -1.30 -10.31 26.57
C ALA A 110 -2.02 -10.23 25.22
N ALA A 111 -2.41 -11.35 24.63
CA ALA A 111 -3.22 -11.38 23.41
C ALA A 111 -4.60 -10.74 23.65
N ASP A 112 -5.24 -11.05 24.76
CA ASP A 112 -6.50 -10.44 25.18
C ASP A 112 -6.38 -8.92 25.39
N LEU A 113 -5.29 -8.46 25.98
CA LEU A 113 -5.03 -7.03 26.14
C LEU A 113 -4.83 -6.36 24.78
N ALA A 114 -4.12 -7.01 23.86
CA ALA A 114 -3.94 -6.52 22.49
C ALA A 114 -5.28 -6.40 21.75
N ILE A 115 -6.16 -7.39 21.88
CA ILE A 115 -7.51 -7.34 21.30
C ILE A 115 -8.26 -6.09 21.79
N ARG A 116 -8.33 -5.85 23.09
CA ARG A 116 -9.02 -4.67 23.64
C ARG A 116 -8.46 -3.37 23.10
N ARG A 117 -7.13 -3.21 23.11
CA ARG A 117 -6.45 -2.01 22.59
C ARG A 117 -6.74 -1.78 21.12
N TYR A 118 -6.71 -2.81 20.31
CA TYR A 118 -7.00 -2.69 18.88
C TYR A 118 -8.47 -2.40 18.57
N LEU A 119 -9.39 -2.95 19.35
CA LEU A 119 -10.81 -2.60 19.24
C LEU A 119 -11.04 -1.12 19.56
N ASP A 120 -10.44 -0.62 20.64
CA ASP A 120 -10.55 0.79 21.05
C ASP A 120 -9.91 1.74 20.01
N GLU A 121 -8.69 1.40 19.54
CA GLU A 121 -7.97 2.18 18.54
C GLU A 121 -8.71 2.20 17.20
N GLY A 122 -9.16 1.05 16.73
CA GLY A 122 -9.92 0.93 15.48
C GLY A 122 -11.22 1.71 15.51
N ALA A 123 -11.96 1.62 16.61
CA ALA A 123 -13.18 2.40 16.81
C ALA A 123 -12.89 3.92 16.84
N LYS A 124 -11.79 4.35 17.44
CA LYS A 124 -11.37 5.75 17.47
C LYS A 124 -11.04 6.24 16.05
N ILE A 125 -10.18 5.53 15.32
CA ILE A 125 -9.80 5.90 13.94
C ILE A 125 -11.05 5.99 13.06
N SER A 126 -11.95 5.00 13.11
CA SER A 126 -13.17 4.99 12.31
C SER A 126 -14.04 6.23 12.57
N ARG A 127 -14.23 6.61 13.84
CA ARG A 127 -14.98 7.83 14.20
C ARG A 127 -14.30 9.10 13.69
N GLU A 128 -12.98 9.20 13.82
CA GLU A 128 -12.21 10.37 13.39
C GLU A 128 -12.23 10.56 11.87
N VAL A 129 -12.06 9.48 11.12
CA VAL A 129 -12.15 9.51 9.65
C VAL A 129 -13.56 9.91 9.22
N THR A 130 -14.61 9.30 9.79
CA THR A 130 -15.99 9.66 9.47
C THR A 130 -16.30 11.12 9.81
N ALA A 131 -15.89 11.59 11.00
CA ALA A 131 -16.17 12.97 11.41
C ALA A 131 -15.47 14.04 10.56
N ARG A 132 -14.31 13.73 10.00
CA ARG A 132 -13.51 14.70 9.22
C ARG A 132 -13.83 14.69 7.72
N TYR A 133 -14.23 13.54 7.17
CA TYR A 133 -14.22 13.32 5.72
C TYR A 133 -15.53 12.78 5.14
N ALA A 134 -16.50 12.41 5.96
CA ALA A 134 -17.84 12.00 5.51
C ALA A 134 -18.75 13.23 5.38
N ASN A 135 -18.53 14.03 4.31
CA ASN A 135 -19.41 15.12 3.91
C ASN A 135 -19.94 14.87 2.51
#